data_bc8cfb3751f74ee61aae7711c3e6633b
#
_entry.id   bc8cfb3751f74ee61aae7711c3e6633b
#
_cell.length_a   1.000
_cell.length_b   1.000
_cell.length_c   1.000
_cell.angle_alpha   90.00
_cell.angle_beta   90.00
_cell.angle_gamma   90.00
#
_symmetry.space_group_name_H-M   'P 1'
#
loop_
_entity.id
_entity.type
_entity.pdbx_description
1 polymer ?
#
loop_
_entity_poly.entity_id
_entity_poly.type
_entity_poly.pdbx_seq_one_letter_code
_entity_poly.pdbx_strand_id
1 'polypeptide(L)'
;MQNLSMKNLLIVLAALPLLSSCKNGLFGKKKMEKSTVTGWNYNDKNMGGYNVSKEKEQKTGPGLVFVQGGTYTMGATEEDVMDDWNNIPRRVTVSSFYIDRTEVANVHYREYLYWLENAFDDPQYETVIEGAKPDTLVWRSELAANEPLVEYYFRHPSYNYYPVVGVNWRQANDFCLWRSNRVNELILVEKGYINKNQLKTVQGQGEENFTTKSYLLGLYSPQPGKPKKNPLLDANGRPRNFVKFEDGYLMPDYRLPTEAEWEYAALGYINQNPKTKKKEGKRGEELIMNKQVYSWSQNVNGLRDARHGSWQGKFLANFKRGSGDNMGIAGGLNDNASIPGP
;
A
#
# COMPACT_ATOMS: atom_id res chain seq x y z
N MET A 1 -47.82 -14.86 50.91
CA MET A 1 -48.51 -14.78 49.63
C MET A 1 -48.59 -13.29 49.23
N GLN A 2 -47.69 -12.82 48.40
CA GLN A 2 -47.70 -11.41 47.99
C GLN A 2 -48.64 -11.28 46.76
N ASN A 3 -49.64 -10.42 46.92
CA ASN A 3 -50.58 -10.09 45.85
C ASN A 3 -49.86 -9.34 44.74
N LEU A 4 -49.72 -9.97 43.57
CA LEU A 4 -49.30 -9.30 42.34
C LEU A 4 -50.42 -8.29 41.97
N SER A 5 -50.07 -7.00 41.96
CA SER A 5 -50.97 -5.92 41.58
C SER A 5 -51.46 -6.11 40.14
N MET A 6 -52.77 -5.94 39.91
CA MET A 6 -53.42 -5.98 38.60
C MET A 6 -52.76 -5.09 37.52
N LYS A 7 -51.99 -4.08 37.92
CA LYS A 7 -51.22 -3.21 37.02
C LYS A 7 -50.06 -3.93 36.38
N ASN A 8 -49.44 -4.90 37.07
CA ASN A 8 -48.31 -5.67 36.51
C ASN A 8 -48.80 -6.75 35.54
N LEU A 9 -50.01 -7.23 35.71
CA LEU A 9 -50.65 -8.20 34.79
C LEU A 9 -51.03 -7.54 33.45
N LEU A 10 -51.43 -6.28 33.45
CA LEU A 10 -51.76 -5.51 32.25
C LEU A 10 -50.48 -5.17 31.40
N ILE A 11 -49.36 -4.96 32.06
CA ILE A 11 -48.07 -4.72 31.34
C ILE A 11 -47.57 -6.00 30.67
N VAL A 12 -47.75 -7.15 31.29
CA VAL A 12 -47.37 -8.44 30.70
C VAL A 12 -48.28 -8.83 29.51
N LEU A 13 -49.58 -8.49 29.60
CA LEU A 13 -50.49 -8.73 28.47
C LEU A 13 -50.31 -7.75 27.31
N ALA A 14 -49.82 -6.53 27.55
CA ALA A 14 -49.53 -5.55 26.50
C ALA A 14 -48.22 -5.81 25.78
N ALA A 15 -47.29 -6.59 26.39
CA ALA A 15 -46.01 -6.93 25.76
C ALA A 15 -46.09 -8.16 24.83
N LEU A 16 -47.13 -9.00 24.93
CA LEU A 16 -47.29 -10.17 24.08
C LEU A 16 -47.58 -9.87 22.59
N PRO A 17 -48.31 -8.83 22.20
CA PRO A 17 -48.51 -8.56 20.77
C PRO A 17 -47.27 -7.92 20.09
N LEU A 18 -46.31 -7.37 20.84
CA LEU A 18 -45.09 -6.82 20.26
C LEU A 18 -44.05 -7.89 19.88
N LEU A 19 -44.14 -9.10 20.43
CA LEU A 19 -43.27 -10.23 20.08
C LEU A 19 -43.80 -11.04 18.89
N SER A 20 -45.08 -10.85 18.48
CA SER A 20 -45.63 -11.53 17.31
C SER A 20 -45.35 -10.80 15.97
N SER A 21 -44.88 -9.56 16.02
CA SER A 21 -44.51 -8.79 14.81
C SER A 21 -43.15 -9.15 14.21
N CYS A 22 -42.34 -9.94 14.89
CA CYS A 22 -41.01 -10.37 14.38
C CYS A 22 -40.99 -11.75 13.68
N LYS A 23 -42.17 -12.33 13.36
CA LYS A 23 -42.22 -13.65 12.71
C LYS A 23 -41.94 -13.66 11.20
N ASN A 24 -41.75 -12.53 10.56
CA ASN A 24 -41.42 -12.45 9.14
C ASN A 24 -39.93 -12.32 8.83
N GLY A 25 -39.04 -12.42 9.81
CA GLY A 25 -37.60 -12.21 9.65
C GLY A 25 -36.73 -13.47 9.53
N LEU A 26 -37.20 -14.65 10.00
CA LEU A 26 -36.31 -15.82 10.10
C LEU A 26 -36.34 -16.78 8.89
N PHE A 27 -37.31 -16.66 8.01
CA PHE A 27 -37.39 -17.43 6.77
C PHE A 27 -37.82 -16.59 5.56
N GLY A 28 -37.58 -15.29 5.59
CA GLY A 28 -37.77 -14.43 4.43
C GLY A 28 -36.86 -14.92 3.31
N LYS A 29 -37.42 -15.35 2.17
CA LYS A 29 -36.64 -15.53 0.94
C LYS A 29 -35.76 -14.32 0.79
N LYS A 30 -34.43 -14.51 0.75
CA LYS A 30 -33.45 -13.47 0.50
C LYS A 30 -33.91 -12.65 -0.70
N LYS A 31 -34.32 -11.41 -0.46
CA LYS A 31 -34.78 -10.51 -1.53
C LYS A 31 -33.62 -10.40 -2.51
N MET A 32 -33.81 -10.94 -3.72
CA MET A 32 -32.78 -10.87 -4.74
C MET A 32 -32.56 -9.40 -5.10
N GLU A 33 -31.31 -9.01 -5.19
CA GLU A 33 -30.93 -7.67 -5.60
C GLU A 33 -31.25 -7.48 -7.07
N LYS A 34 -31.90 -6.36 -7.41
CA LYS A 34 -32.33 -6.05 -8.78
C LYS A 34 -31.46 -4.94 -9.36
N SER A 35 -31.20 -5.06 -10.65
CA SER A 35 -30.62 -3.94 -11.42
C SER A 35 -31.58 -2.76 -11.42
N THR A 36 -31.09 -1.62 -11.01
CA THR A 36 -31.85 -0.35 -11.09
C THR A 36 -31.97 0.18 -12.52
N VAL A 37 -31.19 -0.35 -13.45
CA VAL A 37 -31.16 0.07 -14.85
C VAL A 37 -32.04 -0.82 -15.71
N THR A 38 -31.97 -2.14 -15.51
CA THR A 38 -32.68 -3.10 -16.38
C THR A 38 -33.85 -3.79 -15.67
N GLY A 39 -33.92 -3.72 -14.34
CA GLY A 39 -34.94 -4.41 -13.54
C GLY A 39 -34.71 -5.93 -13.38
N TRP A 40 -33.66 -6.49 -13.96
CA TRP A 40 -33.35 -7.91 -13.87
C TRP A 40 -32.73 -8.25 -12.51
N ASN A 41 -32.99 -9.47 -12.03
CA ASN A 41 -32.39 -9.94 -10.80
C ASN A 41 -30.91 -10.31 -11.02
N TYR A 42 -30.03 -9.84 -10.15
CA TYR A 42 -28.64 -10.29 -10.09
C TYR A 42 -28.57 -11.69 -9.49
N ASN A 43 -27.59 -12.46 -9.94
CA ASN A 43 -27.30 -13.83 -9.46
C ASN A 43 -28.49 -14.80 -9.64
N ASP A 44 -29.36 -14.56 -10.61
CA ASP A 44 -30.50 -15.38 -10.96
C ASP A 44 -30.26 -16.05 -12.32
N LYS A 45 -30.15 -17.39 -12.31
CA LYS A 45 -29.90 -18.19 -13.51
C LYS A 45 -31.03 -18.12 -14.54
N ASN A 46 -32.25 -17.84 -14.05
CA ASN A 46 -33.46 -17.80 -14.90
C ASN A 46 -33.67 -16.39 -15.48
N MET A 47 -32.92 -15.39 -15.04
CA MET A 47 -33.04 -14.01 -15.48
C MET A 47 -31.69 -13.46 -16.00
N GLY A 48 -31.17 -14.08 -17.07
CA GLY A 48 -29.95 -13.62 -17.75
C GLY A 48 -28.64 -14.03 -17.09
N GLY A 49 -28.65 -14.54 -15.86
CA GLY A 49 -27.49 -15.15 -15.20
C GLY A 49 -26.33 -14.20 -14.85
N TYR A 50 -26.55 -12.88 -14.90
CA TYR A 50 -25.50 -11.93 -14.54
C TYR A 50 -25.16 -12.05 -13.06
N ASN A 51 -23.89 -12.37 -12.79
CA ASN A 51 -23.40 -12.56 -11.42
C ASN A 51 -22.70 -11.30 -10.93
N VAL A 52 -23.17 -10.80 -9.80
CA VAL A 52 -22.52 -9.72 -9.05
C VAL A 52 -21.84 -10.34 -7.85
N SER A 53 -20.54 -10.18 -7.79
CA SER A 53 -19.76 -10.58 -6.60
C SER A 53 -20.09 -9.64 -5.45
N LYS A 54 -20.22 -10.20 -4.25
CA LYS A 54 -20.36 -9.38 -3.05
C LYS A 54 -19.04 -8.68 -2.77
N GLU A 55 -19.15 -7.42 -2.39
CA GLU A 55 -18.03 -6.69 -1.83
C GLU A 55 -17.37 -7.51 -0.71
N LYS A 56 -16.08 -7.63 -0.77
CA LYS A 56 -15.26 -8.27 0.25
C LYS A 56 -14.25 -7.25 0.73
N GLU A 57 -14.07 -7.22 2.03
CA GLU A 57 -12.99 -6.43 2.59
C GLU A 57 -11.66 -6.92 1.99
N GLN A 58 -10.99 -6.03 1.29
CA GLN A 58 -9.70 -6.32 0.68
C GLN A 58 -8.62 -6.28 1.75
N LYS A 59 -7.83 -7.34 1.83
CA LYS A 59 -6.68 -7.36 2.73
C LYS A 59 -5.66 -6.31 2.28
N THR A 60 -5.06 -5.63 3.24
CA THR A 60 -3.93 -4.74 2.97
C THR A 60 -2.78 -5.54 2.37
N GLY A 61 -2.17 -5.03 1.33
CA GLY A 61 -1.01 -5.66 0.71
C GLY A 61 0.20 -5.70 1.66
N PRO A 62 1.13 -6.65 1.46
CA PRO A 62 2.32 -6.76 2.29
C PRO A 62 3.09 -5.45 2.37
N GLY A 63 3.49 -5.03 3.57
CA GLY A 63 4.27 -3.80 3.81
C GLY A 63 3.50 -2.49 3.74
N LEU A 64 2.25 -2.50 3.28
CA LEU A 64 1.45 -1.29 3.09
C LEU A 64 0.74 -0.85 4.36
N VAL A 65 0.56 0.45 4.49
CA VAL A 65 -0.31 1.10 5.48
C VAL A 65 -1.37 1.93 4.77
N PHE A 66 -2.56 1.98 5.35
CA PHE A 66 -3.67 2.79 4.83
C PHE A 66 -3.49 4.24 5.23
N VAL A 67 -3.61 5.14 4.26
CA VAL A 67 -3.63 6.59 4.45
C VAL A 67 -4.99 7.11 4.01
N GLN A 68 -5.74 7.68 4.96
CA GLN A 68 -7.02 8.30 4.65
C GLN A 68 -6.78 9.57 3.83
N GLY A 69 -7.44 9.68 2.68
CA GLY A 69 -7.35 10.84 1.82
C GLY A 69 -7.97 12.10 2.43
N GLY A 70 -7.64 13.22 1.83
CA GLY A 70 -8.12 14.52 2.26
C GLY A 70 -7.66 15.63 1.34
N THR A 71 -8.04 16.86 1.67
CA THR A 71 -7.61 18.07 0.97
C THR A 71 -6.55 18.78 1.79
N TYR A 72 -5.44 19.15 1.16
CA TYR A 72 -4.34 19.85 1.80
C TYR A 72 -3.72 20.88 0.86
N THR A 73 -2.85 21.72 1.37
CA THR A 73 -2.06 22.65 0.56
C THR A 73 -0.70 22.01 0.29
N MET A 74 -0.52 21.58 -0.95
CA MET A 74 0.73 21.02 -1.46
C MET A 74 1.69 22.14 -1.87
N GLY A 75 2.99 21.90 -1.76
CA GLY A 75 4.03 22.85 -2.13
C GLY A 75 4.48 23.71 -0.97
N ALA A 76 5.68 24.26 -1.03
CA ALA A 76 6.25 25.20 -0.07
C ALA A 76 7.21 26.15 -0.79
N THR A 77 7.04 27.43 -0.52
CA THR A 77 7.97 28.47 -0.97
C THR A 77 8.70 29.09 0.21
N GLU A 78 8.19 28.84 1.42
CA GLU A 78 8.88 29.25 2.64
C GLU A 78 10.09 28.36 2.85
N GLU A 79 11.21 28.93 3.25
CA GLU A 79 12.48 28.22 3.47
C GLU A 79 13.11 27.60 2.19
N ASP A 80 12.76 28.09 1.02
CA ASP A 80 13.42 27.71 -0.22
C ASP A 80 14.82 28.34 -0.29
N VAL A 81 15.85 27.50 -0.09
CA VAL A 81 17.24 27.94 -0.04
C VAL A 81 17.75 28.48 -1.39
N MET A 82 17.12 28.06 -2.48
CA MET A 82 17.50 28.44 -3.84
C MET A 82 16.75 29.67 -4.34
N ASP A 83 15.69 30.11 -3.64
CA ASP A 83 14.80 31.21 -4.01
C ASP A 83 14.20 31.10 -5.43
N ASP A 84 14.08 29.87 -5.97
CA ASP A 84 13.57 29.66 -7.33
C ASP A 84 12.03 29.60 -7.39
N TRP A 85 11.36 29.50 -6.25
CA TRP A 85 9.91 29.61 -6.06
C TRP A 85 9.09 28.69 -6.97
N ASN A 86 9.66 27.56 -7.38
CA ASN A 86 9.05 26.66 -8.34
C ASN A 86 7.99 25.76 -7.73
N ASN A 87 7.90 25.64 -6.41
CA ASN A 87 6.95 24.83 -5.67
C ASN A 87 5.83 25.67 -5.02
N ILE A 88 5.09 26.40 -5.84
CA ILE A 88 4.03 27.30 -5.40
C ILE A 88 2.94 26.54 -4.66
N PRO A 89 2.52 26.98 -3.45
CA PRO A 89 1.46 26.36 -2.69
C PRO A 89 0.14 26.29 -3.48
N ARG A 90 -0.42 25.09 -3.61
CA ARG A 90 -1.69 24.85 -4.28
C ARG A 90 -2.56 23.86 -3.51
N ARG A 91 -3.87 24.06 -3.52
CA ARG A 91 -4.81 23.18 -2.87
C ARG A 91 -5.04 21.92 -3.70
N VAL A 92 -4.80 20.75 -3.10
CA VAL A 92 -4.93 19.44 -3.74
C VAL A 92 -5.79 18.53 -2.89
N THR A 93 -6.65 17.74 -3.53
CA THR A 93 -7.41 16.66 -2.87
C THR A 93 -6.80 15.32 -3.28
N VAL A 94 -6.41 14.54 -2.30
CA VAL A 94 -5.86 13.20 -2.47
C VAL A 94 -6.90 12.19 -2.01
N SER A 95 -7.18 11.19 -2.85
CA SER A 95 -8.02 10.05 -2.46
C SER A 95 -7.30 9.19 -1.41
N SER A 96 -8.05 8.40 -0.65
CA SER A 96 -7.44 7.41 0.25
C SER A 96 -6.61 6.41 -0.54
N PHE A 97 -5.45 6.04 -0.02
CA PHE A 97 -4.49 5.15 -0.68
C PHE A 97 -3.72 4.30 0.32
N TYR A 98 -2.96 3.36 -0.21
CA TYR A 98 -2.02 2.58 0.57
C TYR A 98 -0.60 2.94 0.14
N ILE A 99 0.30 3.07 1.10
CA ILE A 99 1.71 3.36 0.86
C ILE A 99 2.57 2.40 1.69
N ASP A 100 3.78 2.13 1.23
CA ASP A 100 4.72 1.36 2.04
C ASP A 100 5.05 2.09 3.34
N ARG A 101 5.15 1.33 4.40
CA ARG A 101 5.50 1.85 5.72
C ARG A 101 6.92 2.40 5.76
N THR A 102 7.80 1.81 4.97
CA THR A 102 9.22 2.16 4.86
C THR A 102 9.59 2.20 3.39
N GLU A 103 10.70 2.82 3.08
CA GLU A 103 11.33 2.71 1.78
C GLU A 103 11.63 1.24 1.42
N VAL A 104 11.75 0.96 0.12
CA VAL A 104 12.13 -0.37 -0.34
C VAL A 104 13.57 -0.66 0.08
N ALA A 105 13.75 -1.71 0.86
CA ALA A 105 15.06 -2.09 1.39
C ALA A 105 15.90 -2.89 0.39
N ASN A 106 17.22 -2.90 0.58
CA ASN A 106 18.16 -3.66 -0.24
C ASN A 106 17.79 -5.14 -0.34
N VAL A 107 17.32 -5.76 0.75
CA VAL A 107 16.92 -7.18 0.75
C VAL A 107 15.73 -7.43 -0.20
N HIS A 108 14.76 -6.52 -0.26
CA HIS A 108 13.60 -6.66 -1.13
C HIS A 108 13.96 -6.47 -2.61
N TYR A 109 14.86 -5.53 -2.87
CA TYR A 109 15.33 -5.32 -4.24
C TYR A 109 16.21 -6.46 -4.73
N ARG A 110 17.02 -7.08 -3.84
CA ARG A 110 17.78 -8.30 -4.16
C ARG A 110 16.87 -9.51 -4.37
N GLU A 111 15.74 -9.61 -3.69
CA GLU A 111 14.72 -10.63 -3.95
C GLU A 111 14.18 -10.51 -5.39
N TYR A 112 13.95 -9.27 -5.86
CA TYR A 112 13.56 -9.01 -7.23
C TYR A 112 14.64 -9.46 -8.24
N LEU A 113 15.90 -9.09 -8.01
CA LEU A 113 17.00 -9.50 -8.89
C LEU A 113 17.18 -11.03 -8.91
N TYR A 114 17.12 -11.67 -7.75
CA TYR A 114 17.17 -13.13 -7.64
C TYR A 114 16.03 -13.79 -8.43
N TRP A 115 14.83 -13.22 -8.38
CA TRP A 115 13.72 -13.72 -9.18
C TRP A 115 13.98 -13.55 -10.67
N LEU A 116 14.51 -12.40 -11.10
CA LEU A 116 14.87 -12.17 -12.51
C LEU A 116 15.90 -13.18 -13.00
N GLU A 117 16.97 -13.40 -12.25
CA GLU A 117 18.01 -14.36 -12.57
C GLU A 117 17.49 -15.79 -12.72
N ASN A 118 16.50 -16.18 -11.91
CA ASN A 118 15.90 -17.51 -12.02
C ASN A 118 14.86 -17.63 -13.14
N ALA A 119 14.12 -16.56 -13.40
CA ALA A 119 13.08 -16.56 -14.42
C ALA A 119 13.66 -16.42 -15.84
N PHE A 120 14.73 -15.65 -15.97
CA PHE A 120 15.39 -15.28 -17.22
C PHE A 120 16.83 -15.82 -17.22
N ASP A 121 17.00 -17.13 -17.07
CA ASP A 121 18.30 -17.79 -16.99
C ASP A 121 18.99 -18.00 -18.35
N ASP A 122 18.31 -17.69 -19.46
CA ASP A 122 18.88 -17.74 -20.80
C ASP A 122 19.79 -16.51 -21.05
N PRO A 123 21.01 -16.69 -21.63
CA PRO A 123 21.94 -15.61 -21.95
C PRO A 123 21.34 -14.45 -22.77
N GLN A 124 20.31 -14.69 -23.55
CA GLN A 124 19.63 -13.63 -24.30
C GLN A 124 19.01 -12.54 -23.40
N TYR A 125 18.75 -12.83 -22.12
CA TYR A 125 18.16 -11.92 -21.15
C TYR A 125 19.18 -11.23 -20.23
N GLU A 126 20.49 -11.45 -20.45
CA GLU A 126 21.53 -10.84 -19.63
C GLU A 126 21.41 -9.32 -19.54
N THR A 127 21.03 -8.67 -20.65
CA THR A 127 20.82 -7.22 -20.69
C THR A 127 19.65 -6.76 -19.81
N VAL A 128 18.63 -7.60 -19.62
CA VAL A 128 17.48 -7.30 -18.75
C VAL A 128 17.93 -7.34 -17.30
N ILE A 129 18.69 -8.36 -16.92
CA ILE A 129 19.20 -8.55 -15.56
C ILE A 129 20.18 -7.45 -15.20
N GLU A 130 21.14 -7.16 -16.08
CA GLU A 130 22.12 -6.08 -15.88
C GLU A 130 21.43 -4.71 -15.80
N GLY A 131 20.43 -4.47 -16.66
CA GLY A 131 19.64 -3.24 -16.65
C GLY A 131 18.77 -3.05 -15.40
N ALA A 132 18.49 -4.12 -14.65
CA ALA A 132 17.74 -4.06 -13.38
C ALA A 132 18.63 -3.78 -12.17
N LYS A 133 19.96 -3.98 -12.28
CA LYS A 133 20.88 -3.77 -11.15
C LYS A 133 20.98 -2.30 -10.78
N PRO A 134 20.99 -1.97 -9.48
CA PRO A 134 21.23 -0.60 -9.01
C PRO A 134 22.63 -0.13 -9.38
N ASP A 135 22.77 1.15 -9.69
CA ASP A 135 24.07 1.78 -9.87
C ASP A 135 24.73 2.03 -8.51
N THR A 136 25.73 1.23 -8.19
CA THR A 136 26.47 1.35 -6.94
C THR A 136 27.49 2.50 -6.97
N LEU A 137 27.81 3.04 -8.16
CA LEU A 137 28.77 4.15 -8.29
C LEU A 137 28.23 5.47 -7.78
N VAL A 138 26.92 5.54 -7.50
CA VAL A 138 26.32 6.73 -6.87
C VAL A 138 26.95 7.10 -5.52
N TRP A 139 27.61 6.13 -4.87
CA TRP A 139 28.34 6.38 -3.62
C TRP A 139 29.71 7.00 -3.84
N ARG A 140 30.25 6.94 -5.06
CA ARG A 140 31.58 7.44 -5.34
C ARG A 140 31.54 8.96 -5.45
N SER A 141 32.36 9.61 -4.67
CA SER A 141 32.53 11.07 -4.69
C SER A 141 34.01 11.40 -4.61
N GLU A 142 34.42 12.46 -5.30
CA GLU A 142 35.79 12.95 -5.21
C GLU A 142 36.13 13.32 -3.76
N LEU A 143 37.29 12.91 -3.30
CA LEU A 143 37.79 13.15 -1.95
C LEU A 143 36.99 12.49 -0.81
N ALA A 144 36.05 11.61 -1.13
CA ALA A 144 35.29 10.87 -0.12
C ALA A 144 35.86 9.45 0.09
N ALA A 145 35.83 8.97 1.31
CA ALA A 145 36.22 7.59 1.66
C ALA A 145 35.03 6.61 1.54
N ASN A 146 34.24 6.73 0.47
CA ASN A 146 32.99 6.00 0.28
C ASN A 146 33.12 4.71 -0.53
N GLU A 147 34.31 4.31 -0.96
CA GLU A 147 34.51 3.06 -1.71
C GLU A 147 33.97 1.82 -1.00
N PRO A 148 34.02 1.67 0.33
CA PRO A 148 33.35 0.56 1.01
C PRO A 148 31.85 0.51 0.79
N LEU A 149 31.17 1.65 0.62
CA LEU A 149 29.75 1.71 0.33
C LEU A 149 29.46 1.30 -1.11
N VAL A 150 30.31 1.65 -2.07
CA VAL A 150 30.22 1.18 -3.46
C VAL A 150 30.20 -0.33 -3.53
N GLU A 151 31.06 -0.97 -2.73
CA GLU A 151 31.22 -2.42 -2.75
C GLU A 151 30.19 -3.15 -1.89
N TYR A 152 29.91 -2.67 -0.67
CA TYR A 152 29.19 -3.44 0.33
C TYR A 152 27.76 -3.00 0.56
N TYR A 153 27.39 -1.75 0.31
CA TYR A 153 26.07 -1.22 0.71
C TYR A 153 24.90 -2.02 0.17
N PHE A 154 24.94 -2.40 -1.09
CA PHE A 154 23.85 -3.17 -1.68
C PHE A 154 23.90 -4.67 -1.33
N ARG A 155 25.08 -5.21 -1.06
CA ARG A 155 25.30 -6.68 -0.98
C ARG A 155 25.44 -7.21 0.43
N HIS A 156 26.06 -6.44 1.33
CA HIS A 156 26.41 -6.95 2.64
C HIS A 156 25.17 -7.03 3.57
N PRO A 157 25.01 -8.13 4.36
CA PRO A 157 23.86 -8.35 5.21
C PRO A 157 23.56 -7.24 6.23
N SER A 158 24.58 -6.51 6.68
CA SER A 158 24.42 -5.38 7.60
C SER A 158 23.52 -4.28 7.05
N TYR A 159 23.41 -4.17 5.72
CA TYR A 159 22.60 -3.18 5.03
C TYR A 159 21.30 -3.75 4.47
N ASN A 160 20.90 -4.96 4.88
CA ASN A 160 19.69 -5.61 4.35
C ASN A 160 18.45 -4.74 4.40
N TYR A 161 18.25 -4.06 5.52
CA TYR A 161 17.05 -3.26 5.80
C TYR A 161 17.28 -1.76 5.60
N TYR A 162 18.40 -1.38 5.00
CA TYR A 162 18.63 -0.02 4.56
C TYR A 162 17.97 0.21 3.19
N PRO A 163 17.56 1.45 2.87
CA PRO A 163 16.89 1.74 1.61
C PRO A 163 17.78 1.44 0.41
N VAL A 164 17.20 0.93 -0.66
CA VAL A 164 17.93 0.73 -1.90
C VAL A 164 18.28 2.08 -2.53
N VAL A 165 19.51 2.22 -2.98
CA VAL A 165 20.07 3.44 -3.58
C VAL A 165 20.62 3.12 -4.95
N GLY A 166 20.64 4.11 -5.86
CA GLY A 166 21.14 3.93 -7.22
C GLY A 166 20.13 3.30 -8.18
N VAL A 167 18.84 3.40 -7.85
CA VAL A 167 17.74 2.91 -8.68
C VAL A 167 17.10 4.08 -9.43
N ASN A 168 16.99 3.96 -10.75
CA ASN A 168 16.30 4.95 -11.56
C ASN A 168 14.78 4.71 -11.60
N TRP A 169 14.03 5.66 -12.18
CA TRP A 169 12.58 5.62 -12.25
C TRP A 169 12.04 4.36 -12.96
N ARG A 170 12.67 3.94 -14.05
CA ARG A 170 12.26 2.75 -14.81
C ARG A 170 12.43 1.48 -13.97
N GLN A 171 13.59 1.32 -13.36
CA GLN A 171 13.87 0.20 -12.46
C GLN A 171 12.89 0.13 -11.30
N ALA A 172 12.54 1.28 -10.71
CA ALA A 172 11.54 1.35 -9.64
C ALA A 172 10.13 0.95 -10.12
N ASN A 173 9.72 1.34 -11.32
CA ASN A 173 8.45 0.90 -11.89
C ASN A 173 8.43 -0.60 -12.22
N ASP A 174 9.52 -1.13 -12.77
CA ASP A 174 9.64 -2.54 -13.08
C ASP A 174 9.58 -3.40 -11.79
N PHE A 175 10.20 -2.92 -10.72
CA PHE A 175 10.06 -3.51 -9.38
C PHE A 175 8.60 -3.49 -8.89
N CYS A 176 7.87 -2.38 -9.05
CA CYS A 176 6.46 -2.28 -8.67
C CYS A 176 5.60 -3.28 -9.45
N LEU A 177 5.82 -3.43 -10.75
CA LEU A 177 5.11 -4.37 -11.60
C LEU A 177 5.41 -5.82 -11.20
N TRP A 178 6.69 -6.15 -10.99
CA TRP A 178 7.10 -7.45 -10.48
C TRP A 178 6.41 -7.78 -9.15
N ARG A 179 6.44 -6.85 -8.19
CA ARG A 179 5.79 -7.01 -6.89
C ARG A 179 4.30 -7.26 -7.02
N SER A 180 3.61 -6.51 -7.90
CA SER A 180 2.18 -6.70 -8.19
C SER A 180 1.88 -8.12 -8.63
N ASN A 181 2.68 -8.62 -9.55
CA ASN A 181 2.55 -9.98 -10.06
C ASN A 181 2.80 -11.03 -8.98
N ARG A 182 3.86 -10.88 -8.18
CA ARG A 182 4.18 -11.85 -7.11
C ARG A 182 3.13 -11.89 -6.01
N VAL A 183 2.60 -10.73 -5.61
CA VAL A 183 1.54 -10.64 -4.60
C VAL A 183 0.25 -11.32 -5.10
N ASN A 184 -0.16 -11.04 -6.33
CA ASN A 184 -1.35 -11.64 -6.90
C ASN A 184 -1.20 -13.13 -7.16
N GLU A 185 -0.03 -13.58 -7.59
CA GLU A 185 0.27 -15.01 -7.72
C GLU A 185 0.16 -15.74 -6.38
N LEU A 186 0.74 -15.18 -5.32
CA LEU A 186 0.66 -15.76 -3.99
C LEU A 186 -0.81 -15.86 -3.52
N ILE A 187 -1.62 -14.83 -3.75
CA ILE A 187 -3.06 -14.85 -3.44
C ILE A 187 -3.76 -16.01 -4.18
N LEU A 188 -3.46 -16.20 -5.45
CA LEU A 188 -4.05 -17.29 -6.24
C LEU A 188 -3.62 -18.67 -5.75
N VAL A 189 -2.36 -18.82 -5.33
CA VAL A 189 -1.85 -20.06 -4.73
C VAL A 189 -2.51 -20.33 -3.39
N GLU A 190 -2.61 -19.33 -2.51
CA GLU A 190 -3.29 -19.45 -1.21
C GLU A 190 -4.76 -19.78 -1.35
N LYS A 191 -5.41 -19.28 -2.40
CA LYS A 191 -6.81 -19.58 -2.73
C LYS A 191 -6.97 -20.92 -3.45
N GLY A 192 -5.90 -21.57 -3.89
CA GLY A 192 -5.91 -22.85 -4.56
C GLY A 192 -6.26 -22.80 -6.04
N TYR A 193 -6.15 -21.64 -6.68
CA TYR A 193 -6.33 -21.50 -8.14
C TYR A 193 -5.05 -21.83 -8.91
N ILE A 194 -3.90 -21.67 -8.28
CA ILE A 194 -2.60 -22.08 -8.80
C ILE A 194 -2.00 -23.14 -7.88
N ASN A 195 -1.39 -24.16 -8.46
CA ASN A 195 -0.72 -25.19 -7.69
C ASN A 195 0.59 -24.66 -7.12
N LYS A 196 0.77 -24.80 -5.80
CA LYS A 196 2.02 -24.36 -5.11
C LYS A 196 3.28 -24.98 -5.71
N ASN A 197 3.22 -26.19 -6.25
CA ASN A 197 4.38 -26.83 -6.84
C ASN A 197 4.83 -26.14 -8.14
N GLN A 198 3.95 -25.39 -8.81
CA GLN A 198 4.30 -24.62 -10.01
C GLN A 198 5.25 -23.48 -9.70
N LEU A 199 5.23 -22.93 -8.47
CA LEU A 199 6.18 -21.92 -8.04
C LEU A 199 7.64 -22.41 -8.01
N LYS A 200 7.84 -23.74 -7.96
CA LYS A 200 9.17 -24.33 -7.98
C LYS A 200 9.75 -24.44 -9.38
N THR A 201 8.94 -24.22 -10.41
CA THR A 201 9.31 -24.35 -11.83
C THR A 201 9.42 -23.00 -12.52
N VAL A 202 9.71 -21.93 -11.77
CA VAL A 202 9.90 -20.57 -12.32
C VAL A 202 11.16 -20.50 -13.20
N GLN A 203 12.10 -21.40 -12.98
CA GLN A 203 13.39 -21.39 -13.67
C GLN A 203 13.22 -21.54 -15.18
N GLY A 204 13.79 -20.60 -15.94
CA GLY A 204 13.83 -20.63 -17.39
C GLY A 204 12.50 -20.32 -18.10
N GLN A 205 11.47 -19.87 -17.42
CA GLN A 205 10.18 -19.59 -18.08
C GLN A 205 10.18 -18.28 -18.88
N GLY A 206 11.11 -17.37 -18.62
CA GLY A 206 11.25 -16.12 -19.36
C GLY A 206 9.93 -15.33 -19.40
N GLU A 207 9.50 -14.98 -20.60
CA GLU A 207 8.26 -14.22 -20.81
C GLU A 207 6.97 -15.02 -20.51
N GLU A 208 7.04 -16.34 -20.40
CA GLU A 208 5.92 -17.20 -20.06
C GLU A 208 5.61 -17.23 -18.55
N ASN A 209 6.41 -16.52 -17.76
CA ASN A 209 6.16 -16.38 -16.33
C ASN A 209 4.81 -15.76 -16.04
N PHE A 210 4.30 -16.07 -14.83
CA PHE A 210 3.04 -15.48 -14.38
C PHE A 210 3.11 -13.95 -14.40
N THR A 211 2.14 -13.35 -15.07
CA THR A 211 1.75 -11.96 -14.88
C THR A 211 0.25 -11.89 -14.60
N THR A 212 -0.16 -10.96 -13.75
CA THR A 212 -1.59 -10.74 -13.44
C THR A 212 -2.39 -10.49 -14.70
N LYS A 213 -1.80 -9.73 -15.64
CA LYS A 213 -2.43 -9.41 -16.92
C LYS A 213 -2.61 -10.65 -17.81
N SER A 214 -1.56 -11.47 -17.98
CA SER A 214 -1.64 -12.69 -18.80
C SER A 214 -2.65 -13.68 -18.21
N TYR A 215 -2.68 -13.80 -16.90
CA TYR A 215 -3.67 -14.64 -16.21
C TYR A 215 -5.10 -14.17 -16.45
N LEU A 216 -5.39 -12.88 -16.30
CA LEU A 216 -6.73 -12.32 -16.52
C LEU A 216 -7.19 -12.41 -17.98
N LEU A 217 -6.25 -12.34 -18.94
CA LEU A 217 -6.53 -12.52 -20.36
C LEU A 217 -6.67 -14.01 -20.77
N GLY A 218 -6.43 -14.94 -19.85
CA GLY A 218 -6.47 -16.37 -20.16
C GLY A 218 -5.27 -16.89 -20.97
N LEU A 219 -4.22 -16.07 -21.08
CA LEU A 219 -2.97 -16.45 -21.78
C LEU A 219 -2.05 -17.30 -20.89
N TYR A 220 -2.21 -17.21 -19.59
CA TYR A 220 -1.50 -18.04 -18.63
C TYR A 220 -2.41 -19.14 -18.13
N SER A 221 -2.03 -20.39 -18.39
CA SER A 221 -2.80 -21.59 -18.00
C SER A 221 -2.10 -22.30 -16.84
N PRO A 222 -2.39 -21.94 -15.59
CA PRO A 222 -1.78 -22.58 -14.45
C PRO A 222 -2.29 -24.02 -14.29
N GLN A 223 -1.44 -24.90 -13.75
CA GLN A 223 -1.93 -26.13 -13.20
C GLN A 223 -2.88 -25.83 -12.02
N PRO A 224 -4.10 -26.37 -12.03
CA PRO A 224 -5.05 -26.08 -10.97
C PRO A 224 -4.55 -26.61 -9.64
N GLY A 225 -4.65 -25.78 -8.62
CA GLY A 225 -4.42 -26.18 -7.24
C GLY A 225 -5.58 -27.00 -6.69
N LYS A 226 -5.52 -27.35 -5.42
CA LYS A 226 -6.65 -28.01 -4.74
C LYS A 226 -7.73 -26.96 -4.44
N PRO A 227 -8.95 -27.10 -5.02
CA PRO A 227 -10.02 -26.15 -4.77
C PRO A 227 -10.39 -26.12 -3.29
N LYS A 228 -10.62 -24.92 -2.77
CA LYS A 228 -11.10 -24.73 -1.39
C LYS A 228 -12.60 -25.04 -1.29
N LYS A 229 -13.09 -25.16 -0.03
CA LYS A 229 -14.47 -25.56 0.30
C LYS A 229 -15.58 -24.75 -0.40
N ASN A 230 -15.30 -23.53 -0.87
CA ASN A 230 -16.26 -22.68 -1.59
C ASN A 230 -15.63 -22.18 -2.90
N PRO A 231 -15.70 -22.95 -3.97
CA PRO A 231 -15.20 -22.51 -5.28
C PRO A 231 -16.04 -21.36 -5.81
N LEU A 232 -15.41 -20.50 -6.61
CA LEU A 232 -16.13 -19.53 -7.41
C LEU A 232 -17.00 -20.24 -8.45
N LEU A 233 -18.17 -19.68 -8.72
CA LEU A 233 -19.11 -20.28 -9.68
C LEU A 233 -19.14 -19.45 -10.96
N ASP A 234 -19.36 -20.13 -12.09
CA ASP A 234 -19.70 -19.51 -13.36
C ASP A 234 -21.17 -19.06 -13.40
N ALA A 235 -21.59 -18.44 -14.50
CA ALA A 235 -22.98 -18.05 -14.71
C ALA A 235 -23.97 -19.23 -14.63
N ASN A 236 -23.51 -20.44 -14.92
CA ASN A 236 -24.32 -21.66 -14.86
C ASN A 236 -24.28 -22.33 -13.48
N GLY A 237 -23.54 -21.73 -12.51
CA GLY A 237 -23.37 -22.28 -11.17
C GLY A 237 -22.42 -23.47 -11.09
N ARG A 238 -21.56 -23.65 -12.09
CA ARG A 238 -20.49 -24.64 -12.07
C ARG A 238 -19.24 -24.06 -11.44
N PRO A 239 -18.44 -24.85 -10.72
CA PRO A 239 -17.15 -24.40 -10.21
C PRO A 239 -16.26 -23.93 -11.36
N ARG A 240 -15.64 -22.75 -11.20
CA ARG A 240 -14.60 -22.26 -12.13
C ARG A 240 -13.22 -22.32 -11.48
N ASN A 241 -12.24 -22.64 -12.31
CA ASN A 241 -10.84 -22.80 -11.90
C ASN A 241 -10.01 -21.53 -12.12
N PHE A 242 -10.65 -20.42 -12.42
CA PHE A 242 -9.97 -19.13 -12.64
C PHE A 242 -10.67 -18.00 -11.87
N VAL A 243 -9.91 -16.97 -11.56
CA VAL A 243 -10.37 -15.77 -10.86
C VAL A 243 -10.50 -14.65 -11.88
N LYS A 244 -11.58 -13.88 -11.79
CA LYS A 244 -11.77 -12.63 -12.50
C LYS A 244 -11.46 -11.46 -11.56
N PHE A 245 -11.21 -10.30 -12.13
CA PHE A 245 -10.95 -9.09 -11.33
C PHE A 245 -12.17 -8.74 -10.44
N GLU A 246 -13.38 -8.95 -10.97
CA GLU A 246 -14.66 -8.70 -10.28
C GLU A 246 -14.89 -9.60 -9.06
N ASP A 247 -14.10 -10.65 -8.89
CA ASP A 247 -14.19 -11.49 -7.70
C ASP A 247 -13.59 -10.85 -6.45
N GLY A 248 -12.85 -9.75 -6.62
CA GLY A 248 -12.27 -8.99 -5.52
C GLY A 248 -11.18 -9.74 -4.74
N TYR A 249 -10.47 -10.68 -5.38
CA TYR A 249 -9.33 -11.36 -4.76
C TYR A 249 -8.00 -10.73 -5.14
N LEU A 250 -7.88 -10.29 -6.41
CA LEU A 250 -6.66 -9.71 -6.91
C LEU A 250 -6.52 -8.28 -6.42
N MET A 251 -5.30 -7.90 -6.09
CA MET A 251 -4.97 -6.55 -5.69
C MET A 251 -4.68 -5.68 -6.91
N PRO A 252 -4.98 -4.38 -6.85
CA PRO A 252 -4.49 -3.41 -7.81
C PRO A 252 -2.96 -3.40 -7.89
N ASP A 253 -2.45 -2.87 -8.99
CA ASP A 253 -1.01 -2.80 -9.18
C ASP A 253 -0.35 -1.83 -8.21
N TYR A 254 0.81 -2.26 -7.69
CA TYR A 254 1.73 -1.35 -7.01
C TYR A 254 2.32 -0.38 -8.02
N ARG A 255 2.50 0.84 -7.61
CA ARG A 255 3.09 1.91 -8.42
C ARG A 255 3.87 2.87 -7.53
N LEU A 256 4.67 3.69 -8.13
CA LEU A 256 5.25 4.82 -7.41
C LEU A 256 4.13 5.79 -6.97
N PRO A 257 4.24 6.40 -5.79
CA PRO A 257 3.30 7.42 -5.37
C PRO A 257 3.39 8.64 -6.29
N THR A 258 2.31 9.36 -6.42
CA THR A 258 2.35 10.71 -6.98
C THR A 258 3.01 11.66 -5.98
N GLU A 259 3.54 12.78 -6.45
CA GLU A 259 4.11 13.82 -5.59
C GLU A 259 3.12 14.24 -4.50
N ALA A 260 1.84 14.41 -4.85
CA ALA A 260 0.79 14.77 -3.91
C ALA A 260 0.54 13.71 -2.84
N GLU A 261 0.54 12.42 -3.20
CA GLU A 261 0.40 11.33 -2.24
C GLU A 261 1.61 11.24 -1.32
N TRP A 262 2.80 11.41 -1.88
CA TRP A 262 4.04 11.35 -1.13
C TRP A 262 4.14 12.49 -0.10
N GLU A 263 3.92 13.75 -0.52
CA GLU A 263 3.93 14.91 0.38
C GLU A 263 2.84 14.78 1.46
N TYR A 264 1.62 14.33 1.06
CA TYR A 264 0.53 14.12 2.00
C TYR A 264 0.87 13.09 3.07
N ALA A 265 1.47 11.96 2.67
CA ALA A 265 1.90 10.91 3.60
C ALA A 265 3.06 11.38 4.50
N ALA A 266 4.06 12.04 3.93
CA ALA A 266 5.23 12.53 4.66
C ALA A 266 4.87 13.56 5.74
N LEU A 267 3.91 14.42 5.48
CA LEU A 267 3.49 15.47 6.42
C LEU A 267 2.46 15.01 7.46
N GLY A 268 1.94 13.76 7.33
CA GLY A 268 1.08 13.16 8.35
C GLY A 268 -0.23 13.92 8.62
N TYR A 269 -0.84 14.52 7.61
CA TYR A 269 -2.02 15.40 7.73
C TYR A 269 -3.28 14.77 8.33
N ILE A 270 -3.32 13.47 8.54
CA ILE A 270 -4.49 12.74 9.05
C ILE A 270 -5.00 13.29 10.39
N ASN A 271 -4.09 13.72 11.25
CA ASN A 271 -4.42 14.30 12.55
C ASN A 271 -4.49 15.83 12.55
N GLN A 272 -4.20 16.45 11.41
CA GLN A 272 -4.08 17.89 11.26
C GLN A 272 -5.25 18.52 10.51
N ASN A 273 -6.28 17.75 10.17
CA ASN A 273 -7.52 18.32 9.63
C ASN A 273 -8.00 19.40 10.60
N PRO A 274 -7.90 20.68 10.26
CA PRO A 274 -8.37 21.72 11.14
C PRO A 274 -9.86 21.48 11.28
N LYS A 275 -10.30 21.30 12.51
CA LYS A 275 -11.72 21.53 12.81
C LYS A 275 -11.99 22.91 12.25
N THR A 276 -12.82 22.99 11.23
CA THR A 276 -13.29 24.26 10.68
C THR A 276 -13.79 25.09 11.84
N LYS A 277 -12.93 25.95 12.39
CA LYS A 277 -13.40 27.02 13.25
C LYS A 277 -14.17 27.92 12.32
N LYS A 278 -15.50 27.76 12.31
CA LYS A 278 -16.40 28.76 11.75
C LYS A 278 -16.07 30.07 12.46
N LYS A 279 -15.19 30.85 11.90
CA LYS A 279 -15.18 32.28 12.14
C LYS A 279 -16.38 32.81 11.37
N GLU A 280 -17.49 33.00 12.10
CA GLU A 280 -18.64 33.71 11.59
C GLU A 280 -18.17 35.04 10.99
N GLY A 281 -18.39 35.23 9.71
CA GLY A 281 -18.32 36.53 9.05
C GLY A 281 -17.33 36.74 7.94
N LYS A 282 -16.40 35.81 7.65
CA LYS A 282 -15.47 35.98 6.52
C LYS A 282 -15.60 34.86 5.51
N ARG A 283 -16.32 35.13 4.44
CA ARG A 283 -16.36 34.32 3.22
C ARG A 283 -15.02 34.49 2.52
N GLY A 284 -14.23 33.39 2.38
CA GLY A 284 -13.06 33.35 1.52
C GLY A 284 -11.67 33.38 2.21
N GLU A 285 -11.60 33.41 3.54
CA GLU A 285 -10.31 33.11 4.18
C GLU A 285 -10.04 31.62 4.09
N GLU A 286 -9.11 31.24 3.23
CA GLU A 286 -8.47 29.95 3.33
C GLU A 286 -7.82 29.85 4.72
N LEU A 287 -8.17 28.77 5.45
CA LEU A 287 -7.42 28.45 6.66
C LEU A 287 -6.01 28.02 6.21
N ILE A 288 -5.11 28.96 6.21
CA ILE A 288 -3.68 28.65 6.04
C ILE A 288 -3.30 27.86 7.28
N MET A 289 -3.11 26.56 7.07
CA MET A 289 -2.55 25.73 8.12
C MET A 289 -1.06 26.00 8.20
N ASN A 290 -0.54 26.20 9.41
CA ASN A 290 0.88 26.14 9.62
C ASN A 290 1.37 24.77 9.18
N LYS A 291 2.10 24.72 8.07
CA LYS A 291 2.68 23.49 7.57
C LYS A 291 3.69 22.99 8.60
N GLN A 292 3.66 21.69 8.79
CA GLN A 292 4.70 21.01 9.52
C GLN A 292 5.98 21.04 8.66
N VAL A 293 7.07 21.58 9.19
CA VAL A 293 8.35 21.66 8.44
C VAL A 293 8.97 20.27 8.27
N TYR A 294 8.77 19.40 9.26
CA TYR A 294 9.34 18.06 9.29
C TYR A 294 8.24 17.00 9.43
N SER A 295 8.50 15.79 8.94
CA SER A 295 7.55 14.65 9.01
C SER A 295 7.36 14.07 10.42
N TRP A 296 8.18 14.42 11.38
CA TRP A 296 8.07 13.94 12.77
C TRP A 296 7.19 14.81 13.64
N SER A 297 6.86 14.30 14.80
CA SER A 297 5.86 14.84 15.73
C SER A 297 5.85 16.35 15.91
N GLN A 298 4.66 16.92 15.97
CA GLN A 298 4.39 18.36 16.23
C GLN A 298 5.09 18.94 17.47
N ASN A 299 5.56 18.11 18.38
CA ASN A 299 6.22 18.55 19.61
C ASN A 299 7.74 18.75 19.45
N VAL A 300 8.27 18.50 18.26
CA VAL A 300 9.69 18.63 17.96
C VAL A 300 9.88 19.49 16.72
N ASN A 301 10.15 20.76 16.93
CA ASN A 301 10.31 21.76 15.85
C ASN A 301 11.76 21.87 15.35
N GLY A 302 12.57 20.85 15.53
CA GLY A 302 13.97 20.87 15.17
C GLY A 302 14.47 19.57 14.57
N LEU A 303 15.68 19.60 14.07
CA LEU A 303 16.37 18.44 13.50
C LEU A 303 16.85 17.45 14.58
N ARG A 304 16.90 17.87 15.84
CA ARG A 304 17.35 17.04 16.96
C ARG A 304 16.22 16.78 17.94
N ASP A 305 16.20 15.59 18.52
CA ASP A 305 15.27 15.26 19.59
C ASP A 305 15.62 16.05 20.85
N ALA A 306 14.73 16.94 21.25
CA ALA A 306 14.88 17.74 22.47
C ALA A 306 14.25 17.06 23.71
N ARG A 307 13.56 15.95 23.54
CA ARG A 307 12.90 15.22 24.63
C ARG A 307 13.95 14.55 25.53
N HIS A 308 13.69 14.57 26.82
CA HIS A 308 14.53 13.83 27.76
C HIS A 308 14.47 12.31 27.48
N GLY A 309 15.62 11.68 27.51
CA GLY A 309 15.73 10.25 27.32
C GLY A 309 16.95 9.84 26.48
N SER A 310 16.99 8.57 26.09
CA SER A 310 18.10 7.97 25.33
C SER A 310 18.31 8.58 23.93
N TRP A 311 17.31 9.27 23.41
CA TRP A 311 17.33 9.90 22.10
C TRP A 311 17.66 11.40 22.14
N GLN A 312 17.76 11.98 23.33
CA GLN A 312 18.03 13.42 23.48
C GLN A 312 19.27 13.86 22.71
N GLY A 313 19.13 14.89 21.90
CA GLY A 313 20.21 15.42 21.07
C GLY A 313 20.53 14.63 19.81
N LYS A 314 19.92 13.45 19.59
CA LYS A 314 20.09 12.67 18.35
C LYS A 314 19.31 13.32 17.21
N PHE A 315 19.82 13.16 16.00
CA PHE A 315 19.12 13.61 14.80
C PHE A 315 17.92 12.71 14.50
N LEU A 316 16.84 13.33 14.08
CA LEU A 316 15.55 12.66 13.79
C LEU A 316 15.43 12.22 12.33
N ALA A 317 16.38 12.59 11.48
CA ALA A 317 16.44 12.18 10.10
C ALA A 317 17.87 11.88 9.66
N ASN A 318 17.97 11.15 8.58
CA ASN A 318 19.21 10.87 7.90
C ASN A 318 19.35 11.90 6.76
N PHE A 319 20.33 12.79 6.86
CA PHE A 319 20.56 13.87 5.90
C PHE A 319 22.02 14.30 5.91
N LYS A 320 22.46 14.95 4.84
CA LYS A 320 23.81 15.48 4.73
C LYS A 320 24.02 16.65 5.72
N ARG A 321 24.99 16.50 6.58
CA ARG A 321 25.30 17.46 7.67
C ARG A 321 26.56 18.25 7.36
N GLY A 322 26.43 19.39 6.73
CA GLY A 322 27.55 20.28 6.40
C GLY A 322 28.07 20.08 4.98
N SER A 323 29.20 20.66 4.66
CA SER A 323 29.86 20.57 3.36
C SER A 323 30.84 19.40 3.32
N GLY A 324 30.78 18.62 2.26
CA GLY A 324 31.59 17.40 2.08
C GLY A 324 30.99 16.17 2.73
N ASP A 325 31.51 15.01 2.34
CA ASP A 325 30.90 13.73 2.66
C ASP A 325 31.18 13.23 4.08
N ASN A 326 32.18 13.80 4.74
CA ASN A 326 32.62 13.40 6.08
C ASN A 326 32.33 14.46 7.15
N MET A 327 31.58 15.49 6.82
CA MET A 327 31.36 16.62 7.70
C MET A 327 30.02 16.48 8.43
N GLY A 328 30.05 16.03 9.64
CA GLY A 328 28.95 16.13 10.59
C GLY A 328 29.34 17.00 11.77
N ILE A 329 28.37 17.57 12.45
CA ILE A 329 28.57 18.34 13.68
C ILE A 329 29.31 17.53 14.75
N ALA A 330 29.27 16.23 14.69
CA ALA A 330 29.91 15.32 15.63
C ALA A 330 31.24 14.72 15.11
N GLY A 331 31.78 15.22 13.99
CA GLY A 331 33.03 14.68 13.42
C GLY A 331 32.94 13.23 12.96
N GLY A 332 31.74 12.73 12.78
CA GLY A 332 31.47 11.37 12.28
C GLY A 332 31.34 11.33 10.77
N LEU A 333 31.39 10.11 10.27
CA LEU A 333 31.10 9.83 8.87
C LEU A 333 29.76 10.44 8.47
N ASN A 334 29.67 10.83 7.23
CA ASN A 334 28.46 11.32 6.65
C ASN A 334 27.34 10.29 6.85
N ASP A 335 26.42 10.64 7.40
CA ASP A 335 25.05 10.54 7.71
C ASP A 335 24.19 9.51 6.98
N ASN A 336 24.47 9.06 5.83
CA ASN A 336 23.52 8.29 5.04
C ASN A 336 23.30 6.85 5.52
N ALA A 337 24.18 6.32 6.34
CA ALA A 337 24.08 4.94 6.77
C ALA A 337 24.38 4.73 8.25
N SER A 338 24.73 5.77 8.98
CA SER A 338 25.37 5.63 10.28
C SER A 338 24.50 5.95 11.49
N ILE A 339 23.31 6.50 11.27
CA ILE A 339 22.39 6.83 12.39
C ILE A 339 21.05 6.15 12.12
N PRO A 340 20.73 5.07 12.84
CA PRO A 340 19.38 4.54 12.78
C PRO A 340 18.42 5.63 13.25
N GLY A 341 17.45 5.93 12.41
CA GLY A 341 16.31 6.74 12.79
C GLY A 341 15.52 6.06 13.89
N PRO A 342 14.73 6.80 14.65
CA PRO A 342 13.82 6.25 15.62
C PRO A 342 12.74 5.40 14.97
#